data_b09bb6285537face357df7ab1f206e6c
#
_entry.id   b09bb6285537face357df7ab1f206e6c
#
_cell.length_a   1.000
_cell.length_b   1.000
_cell.length_c   1.000
_cell.angle_alpha   90.00
_cell.angle_beta   90.00
_cell.angle_gamma   90.00
#
_symmetry.space_group_name_H-M   'P 1'
#
loop_
_entity.id
_entity.type
_entity.pdbx_description
1 polymer ?
#
loop_
_entity_poly.entity_id
_entity_poly.type
_entity_poly.pdbx_seq_one_letter_code
_entity_poly.pdbx_strand_id
1 'polypeptide(L)'
;DVTFVAGWIGTSTITATATGCNGPKTATHTVTTNGTVGTPVFTLGATSTRCQGAGTVTYTATASASTSLAYSLDATTDAFPGNSINTSTGAVTYAAGWSGTSVITVTATGCSGPTSATHTVTITPTVGTPVFTLGSTSTRCQGAGFVNYGATASNTTGITYSLNGAATTAGNSINSSTGDVTFVAGWTGSTIITASAAGCNGPRTATHTVTITPTVGNPSFISGATSTRCQGGNTVTYTATATNSVLSYALDAASLTGGNTINAATGAVTYAATWNGSSVITVTATGCNGPKTANHTVTIIPTVGAPAFVLGTTSTRCQAGGLVSYSATATNSTSISYSLDAASATAGNSINSTTGTVAYTAAWTGTTIITASAAGCNGPVTATHTVTITPIVGTPVFTGGATSIRC
;
A
#
# COMPACT_ATOMS: atom_id res chain seq x y z
N ASP A 1 -71.62 -51.50 -57.40
CA ASP A 1 -70.52 -50.67 -56.94
C ASP A 1 -71.05 -49.84 -55.78
N VAL A 2 -70.18 -49.70 -54.73
CA VAL A 2 -70.45 -48.82 -53.56
C VAL A 2 -69.46 -47.69 -53.63
N THR A 3 -69.93 -46.45 -53.61
CA THR A 3 -69.10 -45.24 -53.61
C THR A 3 -69.20 -44.58 -52.23
N PHE A 4 -68.06 -44.30 -51.58
CA PHE A 4 -67.98 -43.55 -50.32
C PHE A 4 -67.75 -42.06 -50.60
N VAL A 5 -68.42 -41.21 -49.84
CA VAL A 5 -68.20 -39.75 -49.91
C VAL A 5 -66.87 -39.43 -49.36
N ALA A 6 -66.11 -38.50 -50.00
CA ALA A 6 -64.81 -38.04 -49.53
C ALA A 6 -64.95 -37.48 -48.10
N GLY A 7 -64.05 -37.90 -47.20
CA GLY A 7 -64.04 -37.50 -45.76
C GLY A 7 -64.99 -38.32 -44.85
N TRP A 8 -65.71 -39.28 -45.36
CA TRP A 8 -66.55 -40.19 -44.55
C TRP A 8 -65.66 -41.12 -43.72
N ILE A 9 -65.94 -41.21 -42.44
CA ILE A 9 -65.16 -42.03 -41.45
C ILE A 9 -66.23 -42.90 -40.72
N GLY A 10 -66.00 -44.19 -40.64
CA GLY A 10 -66.88 -45.09 -39.93
C GLY A 10 -66.88 -46.51 -40.51
N THR A 11 -67.77 -47.30 -40.04
CA THR A 11 -67.92 -48.66 -40.50
C THR A 11 -69.24 -48.79 -41.27
N SER A 12 -69.20 -49.30 -42.54
CA SER A 12 -70.32 -49.61 -43.35
C SER A 12 -70.45 -51.12 -43.57
N THR A 13 -71.62 -51.65 -43.43
CA THR A 13 -71.90 -53.06 -43.76
C THR A 13 -72.66 -53.12 -45.11
N ILE A 14 -72.08 -53.75 -46.10
CA ILE A 14 -72.68 -54.02 -47.40
C ILE A 14 -73.32 -55.41 -47.30
N THR A 15 -74.62 -55.49 -47.55
CA THR A 15 -75.35 -56.76 -47.56
C THR A 15 -75.69 -57.11 -49.00
N ALA A 16 -75.25 -58.27 -49.45
CA ALA A 16 -75.63 -58.84 -50.72
C ALA A 16 -76.70 -59.87 -50.46
N THR A 17 -77.83 -59.78 -51.20
CA THR A 17 -78.95 -60.71 -51.10
C THR A 17 -79.15 -61.42 -52.45
N ALA A 18 -79.02 -62.74 -52.41
CA ALA A 18 -79.39 -63.60 -53.59
C ALA A 18 -80.77 -64.22 -53.40
N THR A 19 -81.63 -64.01 -54.36
CA THR A 19 -83.02 -64.55 -54.39
C THR A 19 -83.10 -65.79 -55.30
N GLY A 20 -83.80 -66.81 -54.86
CA GLY A 20 -84.00 -68.08 -55.63
C GLY A 20 -84.91 -69.07 -54.92
N CYS A 21 -85.09 -70.30 -55.45
CA CYS A 21 -85.81 -71.34 -54.80
C CYS A 21 -85.24 -71.69 -53.42
N ASN A 22 -86.10 -71.76 -52.38
CA ASN A 22 -85.74 -71.91 -50.93
C ASN A 22 -85.41 -70.59 -50.17
N GLY A 23 -85.89 -69.43 -50.69
CA GLY A 23 -85.80 -68.14 -50.01
C GLY A 23 -84.48 -67.38 -50.22
N PRO A 24 -84.41 -66.09 -49.83
CA PRO A 24 -83.27 -65.31 -50.03
C PRO A 24 -82.12 -65.76 -49.09
N LYS A 25 -80.88 -65.73 -49.61
CA LYS A 25 -79.63 -65.91 -48.85
C LYS A 25 -78.88 -64.55 -48.81
N THR A 26 -78.40 -64.21 -47.67
CA THR A 26 -77.67 -62.97 -47.46
C THR A 26 -76.21 -63.22 -47.07
N ALA A 27 -75.27 -62.36 -47.52
CA ALA A 27 -73.87 -62.26 -47.06
C ALA A 27 -73.59 -60.81 -46.79
N THR A 28 -72.76 -60.55 -45.78
CA THR A 28 -72.39 -59.22 -45.40
C THR A 28 -70.89 -59.03 -45.57
N HIS A 29 -70.49 -57.83 -46.04
CA HIS A 29 -69.09 -57.37 -46.11
C HIS A 29 -68.99 -56.05 -45.33
N THR A 30 -68.06 -55.99 -44.33
CA THR A 30 -67.91 -54.82 -43.53
C THR A 30 -66.66 -54.04 -44.05
N VAL A 31 -66.85 -52.75 -44.37
CA VAL A 31 -65.82 -51.82 -44.79
C VAL A 31 -65.61 -50.78 -43.65
N THR A 32 -64.46 -50.69 -43.12
CA THR A 32 -64.09 -49.64 -42.15
C THR A 32 -63.21 -48.60 -42.85
N THR A 33 -63.63 -47.34 -42.83
CA THR A 33 -62.88 -46.19 -43.33
C THR A 33 -62.35 -45.40 -42.14
N ASN A 34 -61.00 -45.36 -41.96
CA ASN A 34 -60.36 -44.61 -40.92
C ASN A 34 -60.04 -43.22 -41.43
N GLY A 35 -60.02 -42.22 -40.50
CA GLY A 35 -59.63 -40.86 -40.83
C GLY A 35 -58.12 -40.78 -41.17
N THR A 36 -57.81 -39.81 -42.02
CA THR A 36 -56.38 -39.47 -42.31
C THR A 36 -55.70 -39.03 -41.07
N VAL A 37 -54.48 -39.55 -40.83
CA VAL A 37 -53.65 -39.12 -39.69
C VAL A 37 -53.29 -37.61 -39.79
N GLY A 38 -53.57 -36.88 -38.73
CA GLY A 38 -53.26 -35.47 -38.64
C GLY A 38 -51.74 -35.21 -38.26
N THR A 39 -51.25 -34.04 -38.62
CA THR A 39 -49.89 -33.62 -38.21
C THR A 39 -49.83 -33.57 -36.69
N PRO A 40 -48.82 -34.19 -36.08
CA PRO A 40 -48.60 -34.09 -34.61
C PRO A 40 -48.42 -32.67 -34.10
N VAL A 41 -48.92 -32.39 -32.91
CA VAL A 41 -48.77 -31.10 -32.23
C VAL A 41 -48.19 -31.38 -30.86
N PHE A 42 -47.00 -30.80 -30.60
CA PHE A 42 -46.39 -30.88 -29.28
C PHE A 42 -47.16 -30.04 -28.26
N THR A 43 -47.34 -30.56 -27.06
CA THR A 43 -48.04 -29.87 -25.96
C THR A 43 -47.29 -28.61 -25.52
N LEU A 44 -45.95 -28.61 -25.60
CA LEU A 44 -45.07 -27.47 -25.29
C LEU A 44 -44.86 -26.51 -26.48
N GLY A 45 -45.58 -26.71 -27.60
CA GLY A 45 -45.41 -25.92 -28.83
C GLY A 45 -44.18 -26.35 -29.62
N ALA A 46 -43.69 -25.45 -30.50
CA ALA A 46 -42.60 -25.77 -31.43
C ALA A 46 -41.18 -25.57 -30.79
N THR A 47 -41.07 -24.79 -29.72
CA THR A 47 -39.78 -24.47 -29.09
C THR A 47 -39.87 -24.42 -27.57
N SER A 48 -38.76 -24.70 -26.90
CA SER A 48 -38.56 -24.50 -25.47
C SER A 48 -37.07 -24.20 -25.14
N THR A 49 -36.81 -23.72 -23.93
CA THR A 49 -35.47 -23.44 -23.44
C THR A 49 -35.26 -24.11 -22.09
N ARG A 50 -34.04 -24.52 -21.82
CA ARG A 50 -33.61 -24.99 -20.48
C ARG A 50 -32.15 -24.65 -20.22
N CYS A 51 -31.76 -24.64 -18.94
CA CYS A 51 -30.36 -24.59 -18.57
C CYS A 51 -29.70 -25.96 -18.73
N GLN A 52 -28.40 -25.95 -19.04
CA GLN A 52 -27.53 -27.13 -19.04
C GLN A 52 -27.61 -27.85 -17.69
N GLY A 53 -27.62 -29.18 -17.76
CA GLY A 53 -27.67 -30.02 -16.57
C GLY A 53 -28.31 -31.36 -16.83
N ALA A 54 -27.94 -32.37 -16.08
CA ALA A 54 -28.57 -33.69 -16.17
C ALA A 54 -30.06 -33.65 -15.81
N GLY A 55 -30.85 -34.47 -16.46
CA GLY A 55 -32.25 -34.61 -16.14
C GLY A 55 -33.09 -35.15 -17.29
N THR A 56 -34.30 -35.61 -16.99
CA THR A 56 -35.24 -36.14 -17.97
C THR A 56 -36.41 -35.18 -18.12
N VAL A 57 -36.79 -34.89 -19.37
CA VAL A 57 -37.96 -34.07 -19.72
C VAL A 57 -38.79 -34.83 -20.75
N THR A 58 -40.09 -34.90 -20.53
CA THR A 58 -41.00 -35.58 -21.46
C THR A 58 -41.65 -34.59 -22.39
N TYR A 59 -41.48 -34.80 -23.69
CA TYR A 59 -42.06 -33.98 -24.76
C TYR A 59 -43.24 -34.73 -25.39
N THR A 60 -44.43 -34.50 -24.85
CA THR A 60 -45.67 -35.14 -25.34
C THR A 60 -46.23 -34.44 -26.55
N ALA A 61 -46.83 -35.22 -27.47
CA ALA A 61 -47.57 -34.71 -28.62
C ALA A 61 -48.88 -35.44 -28.78
N THR A 62 -49.78 -34.87 -29.54
CA THR A 62 -51.04 -35.48 -29.93
C THR A 62 -51.25 -35.40 -31.47
N ALA A 63 -51.89 -36.40 -32.08
CA ALA A 63 -52.22 -36.37 -33.47
C ALA A 63 -53.63 -37.02 -33.66
N SER A 64 -54.48 -36.40 -34.43
CA SER A 64 -55.80 -36.96 -34.74
C SER A 64 -55.72 -38.23 -35.64
N ALA A 65 -56.56 -39.18 -35.43
CA ALA A 65 -56.62 -40.44 -36.18
C ALA A 65 -55.28 -41.19 -36.27
N SER A 66 -54.39 -40.99 -35.33
CA SER A 66 -53.09 -41.70 -35.21
C SER A 66 -53.29 -43.04 -34.51
N THR A 67 -52.56 -44.05 -34.96
CA THR A 67 -52.55 -45.39 -34.35
C THR A 67 -51.37 -45.52 -33.38
N SER A 68 -50.27 -44.74 -33.59
CA SER A 68 -49.14 -44.66 -32.71
C SER A 68 -48.33 -43.35 -32.91
N LEU A 69 -47.58 -42.95 -31.90
CA LEU A 69 -46.58 -41.87 -31.94
C LEU A 69 -45.20 -42.47 -31.64
N ALA A 70 -44.20 -42.13 -32.45
CA ALA A 70 -42.84 -42.52 -32.25
C ALA A 70 -41.97 -41.27 -32.19
N TYR A 71 -41.03 -41.18 -31.22
CA TYR A 71 -40.16 -40.06 -30.97
C TYR A 71 -38.72 -40.39 -31.31
N SER A 72 -37.96 -39.41 -31.83
CA SER A 72 -36.52 -39.51 -32.09
C SER A 72 -35.81 -38.19 -31.78
N LEU A 73 -34.52 -38.26 -31.46
CA LEU A 73 -33.62 -37.11 -31.36
C LEU A 73 -32.92 -36.88 -32.71
N ASP A 74 -32.48 -35.65 -32.93
CA ASP A 74 -31.52 -35.37 -34.00
C ASP A 74 -30.18 -36.09 -33.73
N ALA A 75 -29.41 -36.33 -34.79
CA ALA A 75 -28.20 -37.12 -34.73
C ALA A 75 -27.10 -36.49 -33.81
N THR A 76 -27.06 -35.17 -33.71
CA THR A 76 -26.06 -34.47 -32.87
C THR A 76 -26.35 -34.66 -31.39
N THR A 77 -27.64 -34.51 -31.02
CA THR A 77 -28.10 -34.73 -29.64
C THR A 77 -27.94 -36.19 -29.23
N ASP A 78 -28.35 -37.11 -30.09
CA ASP A 78 -28.32 -38.56 -29.81
C ASP A 78 -26.87 -39.11 -29.70
N ALA A 79 -25.96 -38.57 -30.50
CA ALA A 79 -24.55 -38.96 -30.46
C ALA A 79 -23.80 -38.49 -29.20
N PHE A 80 -24.35 -37.55 -28.42
CA PHE A 80 -23.71 -37.07 -27.22
C PHE A 80 -23.84 -38.11 -26.09
N PRO A 81 -22.72 -38.57 -25.49
CA PRO A 81 -22.76 -39.62 -24.47
C PRO A 81 -23.66 -39.25 -23.29
N GLY A 82 -24.60 -40.11 -22.97
CA GLY A 82 -25.56 -39.95 -21.88
C GLY A 82 -26.84 -39.20 -22.23
N ASN A 83 -26.99 -38.69 -23.47
CA ASN A 83 -28.27 -38.29 -23.98
C ASN A 83 -29.04 -39.52 -24.52
N SER A 84 -30.35 -39.54 -24.39
CA SER A 84 -31.19 -40.59 -24.94
C SER A 84 -32.65 -40.13 -25.00
N ILE A 85 -33.47 -40.82 -25.82
CA ILE A 85 -34.89 -40.62 -25.87
C ILE A 85 -35.63 -41.95 -25.71
N ASN A 86 -36.70 -41.95 -24.94
CA ASN A 86 -37.66 -43.04 -24.96
C ASN A 86 -38.59 -42.84 -26.18
N THR A 87 -38.42 -43.71 -27.16
CA THR A 87 -39.12 -43.59 -28.45
C THR A 87 -40.66 -43.73 -28.37
N SER A 88 -41.19 -44.27 -27.28
CA SER A 88 -42.64 -44.42 -27.10
C SER A 88 -43.27 -43.29 -26.30
N THR A 89 -42.52 -42.68 -25.35
CA THR A 89 -43.08 -41.66 -24.43
C THR A 89 -42.64 -40.25 -24.74
N GLY A 90 -41.57 -40.06 -25.54
CA GLY A 90 -40.95 -38.78 -25.79
C GLY A 90 -40.14 -38.25 -24.58
N ALA A 91 -39.80 -39.11 -23.61
CA ALA A 91 -38.96 -38.73 -22.49
C ALA A 91 -37.48 -38.66 -22.92
N VAL A 92 -36.90 -37.47 -22.94
CA VAL A 92 -35.50 -37.18 -23.27
C VAL A 92 -34.70 -37.07 -22.00
N THR A 93 -33.66 -37.88 -21.87
CA THR A 93 -32.67 -37.75 -20.83
C THR A 93 -31.48 -36.96 -21.40
N TYR A 94 -31.10 -35.88 -20.72
CA TYR A 94 -29.98 -35.04 -21.08
C TYR A 94 -28.79 -35.28 -20.12
N ALA A 95 -27.61 -35.41 -20.68
CA ALA A 95 -26.35 -35.48 -19.90
C ALA A 95 -26.00 -34.09 -19.32
N ALA A 96 -25.30 -34.07 -18.21
CA ALA A 96 -24.90 -32.84 -17.49
C ALA A 96 -24.09 -31.86 -18.36
N GLY A 97 -23.23 -32.38 -19.25
CA GLY A 97 -22.37 -31.59 -20.12
C GLY A 97 -22.99 -31.12 -21.43
N TRP A 98 -24.20 -31.56 -21.78
CA TRP A 98 -24.84 -31.19 -23.04
C TRP A 98 -25.31 -29.74 -23.04
N SER A 99 -24.96 -28.99 -24.06
CA SER A 99 -25.49 -27.65 -24.35
C SER A 99 -25.58 -27.45 -25.87
N GLY A 100 -26.46 -26.57 -26.31
CA GLY A 100 -26.72 -26.33 -27.72
C GLY A 100 -28.21 -26.54 -28.06
N THR A 101 -28.49 -27.00 -29.28
CA THR A 101 -29.85 -27.22 -29.77
C THR A 101 -30.13 -28.69 -29.89
N SER A 102 -31.26 -29.16 -29.33
CA SER A 102 -31.80 -30.51 -29.53
C SER A 102 -33.09 -30.42 -30.32
N VAL A 103 -33.24 -31.24 -31.36
CA VAL A 103 -34.47 -31.35 -32.15
C VAL A 103 -35.11 -32.70 -31.87
N ILE A 104 -36.32 -32.65 -31.33
CA ILE A 104 -37.15 -33.83 -31.08
C ILE A 104 -38.18 -33.94 -32.22
N THR A 105 -38.14 -35.04 -32.94
CA THR A 105 -39.12 -35.34 -34.00
C THR A 105 -40.13 -36.35 -33.46
N VAL A 106 -41.42 -36.05 -33.63
CA VAL A 106 -42.50 -37.01 -33.42
C VAL A 106 -43.10 -37.41 -34.76
N THR A 107 -43.29 -38.70 -34.98
CA THR A 107 -43.92 -39.26 -36.16
C THR A 107 -45.20 -39.97 -35.75
N ALA A 108 -46.30 -39.54 -36.30
CA ALA A 108 -47.60 -40.17 -36.12
C ALA A 108 -47.92 -41.13 -37.29
N THR A 109 -48.21 -42.37 -36.97
CA THR A 109 -48.66 -43.38 -37.97
C THR A 109 -50.19 -43.51 -38.00
N GLY A 110 -50.75 -43.82 -39.17
CA GLY A 110 -52.20 -43.95 -39.38
C GLY A 110 -52.51 -44.01 -40.85
N CYS A 111 -53.84 -43.92 -41.19
CA CYS A 111 -54.29 -43.94 -42.60
C CYS A 111 -53.70 -42.72 -43.34
N SER A 112 -53.19 -42.99 -44.56
CA SER A 112 -52.58 -41.97 -45.45
C SER A 112 -51.33 -41.24 -44.85
N GLY A 113 -50.68 -41.83 -43.84
CA GLY A 113 -49.47 -41.32 -43.24
C GLY A 113 -48.29 -42.21 -43.48
N PRO A 114 -47.11 -41.86 -42.83
CA PRO A 114 -46.91 -41.05 -41.58
C PRO A 114 -46.87 -39.56 -41.81
N THR A 115 -47.16 -38.80 -40.75
CA THR A 115 -46.89 -37.33 -40.64
C THR A 115 -46.00 -37.05 -39.47
N SER A 116 -45.21 -35.98 -39.55
CA SER A 116 -44.28 -35.65 -38.49
C SER A 116 -44.27 -34.15 -38.12
N ALA A 117 -43.80 -33.85 -36.89
CA ALA A 117 -43.57 -32.52 -36.41
C ALA A 117 -42.29 -32.49 -35.55
N THR A 118 -41.70 -31.32 -35.38
CA THR A 118 -40.48 -31.11 -34.57
C THR A 118 -40.71 -30.15 -33.41
N HIS A 119 -40.02 -30.39 -32.31
CA HIS A 119 -39.87 -29.49 -31.18
C HIS A 119 -38.37 -29.19 -30.96
N THR A 120 -38.00 -27.91 -30.95
CA THR A 120 -36.62 -27.48 -30.78
C THR A 120 -36.38 -27.00 -29.35
N VAL A 121 -35.41 -27.60 -28.67
CA VAL A 121 -34.97 -27.22 -27.31
C VAL A 121 -33.65 -26.52 -27.39
N THR A 122 -33.57 -25.28 -26.90
CA THR A 122 -32.29 -24.57 -26.71
C THR A 122 -31.79 -24.82 -25.29
N ILE A 123 -30.65 -25.47 -25.17
CA ILE A 123 -29.95 -25.75 -23.87
C ILE A 123 -28.82 -24.75 -23.69
N THR A 124 -29.04 -23.79 -22.79
CA THR A 124 -28.07 -22.71 -22.50
C THR A 124 -26.99 -23.20 -21.55
N PRO A 125 -25.70 -23.01 -21.87
CA PRO A 125 -24.59 -23.41 -21.01
C PRO A 125 -24.65 -22.76 -19.61
N THR A 126 -24.12 -23.47 -18.61
CA THR A 126 -23.97 -22.94 -17.23
C THR A 126 -23.06 -21.71 -17.24
N VAL A 127 -23.45 -20.67 -16.50
CA VAL A 127 -22.61 -19.48 -16.31
C VAL A 127 -21.32 -19.82 -15.56
N GLY A 128 -20.21 -19.29 -16.05
CA GLY A 128 -18.89 -19.45 -15.41
C GLY A 128 -18.73 -18.55 -14.17
N THR A 129 -17.80 -18.92 -13.30
CA THR A 129 -17.41 -18.07 -12.17
C THR A 129 -16.65 -16.84 -12.69
N PRO A 130 -16.97 -15.62 -12.21
CA PRO A 130 -16.26 -14.42 -12.60
C PRO A 130 -14.76 -14.50 -12.29
N VAL A 131 -13.94 -13.93 -13.16
CA VAL A 131 -12.49 -13.78 -12.98
C VAL A 131 -12.14 -12.31 -13.11
N PHE A 132 -11.62 -11.70 -12.03
CA PHE A 132 -11.19 -10.32 -12.04
C PHE A 132 -9.93 -10.13 -12.89
N THR A 133 -9.87 -9.08 -13.70
CA THR A 133 -8.69 -8.73 -14.52
C THR A 133 -7.46 -8.43 -13.69
N LEU A 134 -7.63 -7.89 -12.49
CA LEU A 134 -6.57 -7.59 -11.53
C LEU A 134 -6.26 -8.75 -10.56
N GLY A 135 -6.80 -9.96 -10.81
CA GLY A 135 -6.63 -11.11 -9.94
C GLY A 135 -7.53 -11.07 -8.71
N SER A 136 -7.14 -11.78 -7.64
CA SER A 136 -7.95 -11.87 -6.40
C SER A 136 -7.60 -10.81 -5.35
N THR A 137 -6.44 -10.13 -5.49
CA THR A 137 -5.98 -9.12 -4.53
C THR A 137 -5.25 -7.99 -5.23
N SER A 138 -5.30 -6.79 -4.64
CA SER A 138 -4.49 -5.65 -5.03
C SER A 138 -4.20 -4.74 -3.84
N THR A 139 -3.18 -3.88 -3.98
CA THR A 139 -2.84 -2.86 -3.01
C THR A 139 -2.77 -1.49 -3.69
N ARG A 140 -3.14 -0.44 -2.96
CA ARG A 140 -2.97 0.94 -3.40
C ARG A 140 -2.64 1.85 -2.21
N CYS A 141 -2.04 2.99 -2.50
CA CYS A 141 -1.86 4.03 -1.49
C CYS A 141 -3.17 4.77 -1.21
N GLN A 142 -3.34 5.21 0.03
CA GLN A 142 -4.41 6.09 0.45
C GLN A 142 -4.49 7.33 -0.45
N GLY A 143 -5.72 7.74 -0.77
CA GLY A 143 -5.99 8.92 -1.60
C GLY A 143 -7.30 8.79 -2.35
N ALA A 144 -7.90 9.92 -2.70
CA ALA A 144 -9.07 9.97 -3.55
C ALA A 144 -8.76 9.45 -4.97
N GLY A 145 -9.76 8.92 -5.64
CA GLY A 145 -9.64 8.48 -7.02
C GLY A 145 -10.52 7.28 -7.31
N PHE A 146 -10.58 6.89 -8.57
CA PHE A 146 -11.30 5.68 -8.98
C PHE A 146 -10.35 4.64 -9.58
N VAL A 147 -10.76 3.37 -9.48
CA VAL A 147 -10.07 2.23 -10.10
C VAL A 147 -11.14 1.28 -10.63
N ASN A 148 -10.96 0.79 -11.86
CA ASN A 148 -11.83 -0.23 -12.43
C ASN A 148 -11.39 -1.62 -11.96
N TYR A 149 -12.35 -2.36 -11.37
CA TYR A 149 -12.18 -3.75 -10.96
C TYR A 149 -13.11 -4.63 -11.81
N GLY A 150 -12.90 -4.59 -13.13
CA GLY A 150 -13.67 -5.41 -14.07
C GLY A 150 -13.37 -6.90 -13.94
N ALA A 151 -14.39 -7.70 -14.24
CA ALA A 151 -14.29 -9.15 -14.27
C ALA A 151 -14.95 -9.70 -15.55
N THR A 152 -14.56 -10.89 -15.96
CA THR A 152 -15.15 -11.64 -17.07
C THR A 152 -15.71 -12.97 -16.59
N ALA A 153 -16.78 -13.44 -17.23
CA ALA A 153 -17.32 -14.76 -16.98
C ALA A 153 -17.85 -15.35 -18.29
N SER A 154 -17.69 -16.66 -18.50
CA SER A 154 -18.27 -17.36 -19.64
C SER A 154 -19.77 -17.50 -19.50
N ASN A 155 -20.50 -17.53 -20.60
CA ASN A 155 -21.95 -17.77 -20.66
C ASN A 155 -22.78 -16.86 -19.73
N THR A 156 -22.30 -15.67 -19.43
CA THR A 156 -23.00 -14.71 -18.58
C THR A 156 -23.95 -13.82 -19.42
N THR A 157 -25.07 -13.45 -18.84
CA THR A 157 -25.96 -12.42 -19.36
C THR A 157 -25.63 -11.02 -18.85
N GLY A 158 -24.74 -10.92 -17.84
CA GLY A 158 -24.24 -9.67 -17.27
C GLY A 158 -23.54 -9.92 -15.94
N ILE A 159 -22.63 -9.01 -15.59
CA ILE A 159 -21.93 -9.04 -14.29
C ILE A 159 -22.33 -7.79 -13.52
N THR A 160 -22.66 -7.97 -12.25
CA THR A 160 -22.90 -6.87 -11.31
C THR A 160 -21.87 -6.87 -10.22
N TYR A 161 -21.57 -5.67 -9.67
CA TYR A 161 -20.51 -5.47 -8.69
C TYR A 161 -21.06 -4.84 -7.42
N SER A 162 -20.47 -5.22 -6.28
CA SER A 162 -20.80 -4.63 -4.98
C SER A 162 -19.54 -4.49 -4.09
N LEU A 163 -19.57 -3.50 -3.19
CA LEU A 163 -18.60 -3.32 -2.11
C LEU A 163 -19.15 -3.89 -0.81
N ASN A 164 -18.27 -4.32 0.09
CA ASN A 164 -18.65 -4.66 1.46
C ASN A 164 -19.14 -3.42 2.24
N GLY A 165 -19.98 -3.65 3.27
CA GLY A 165 -20.64 -2.59 4.02
C GLY A 165 -19.69 -1.61 4.72
N ALA A 166 -18.52 -2.07 5.21
CA ALA A 166 -17.54 -1.21 5.87
C ALA A 166 -17.00 -0.13 4.94
N ALA A 167 -16.69 -0.49 3.67
CA ALA A 167 -16.21 0.46 2.68
C ALA A 167 -17.29 1.46 2.27
N THR A 168 -18.52 1.03 2.09
CA THR A 168 -19.64 1.92 1.73
C THR A 168 -20.02 2.87 2.86
N THR A 169 -20.02 2.41 4.11
CA THR A 169 -20.24 3.26 5.28
C THR A 169 -19.17 4.34 5.42
N ALA A 170 -17.94 4.06 4.99
CA ALA A 170 -16.84 5.03 4.96
C ALA A 170 -16.93 6.02 3.79
N GLY A 171 -17.96 5.94 2.93
CA GLY A 171 -18.18 6.86 1.82
C GLY A 171 -17.56 6.43 0.48
N ASN A 172 -16.93 5.25 0.41
CA ASN A 172 -16.51 4.69 -0.86
C ASN A 172 -17.74 4.17 -1.63
N SER A 173 -17.69 4.21 -2.95
CA SER A 173 -18.78 3.74 -3.80
C SER A 173 -18.29 2.89 -4.95
N ILE A 174 -19.18 2.08 -5.53
CA ILE A 174 -18.90 1.29 -6.72
C ILE A 174 -20.01 1.49 -7.76
N ASN A 175 -19.63 1.59 -9.01
CA ASN A 175 -20.58 1.46 -10.11
C ASN A 175 -20.89 -0.04 -10.28
N SER A 176 -22.14 -0.39 -10.00
CA SER A 176 -22.59 -1.77 -10.02
C SER A 176 -22.57 -2.44 -11.40
N SER A 177 -22.47 -1.67 -12.48
CA SER A 177 -22.44 -2.21 -13.85
C SER A 177 -21.03 -2.32 -14.42
N THR A 178 -20.09 -1.42 -14.01
CA THR A 178 -18.74 -1.36 -14.59
C THR A 178 -17.66 -1.89 -13.66
N GLY A 179 -17.93 -1.95 -12.35
CA GLY A 179 -16.92 -2.29 -11.33
C GLY A 179 -15.97 -1.13 -10.99
N ASP A 180 -16.28 0.09 -11.40
CA ASP A 180 -15.53 1.28 -11.05
C ASP A 180 -15.74 1.63 -9.57
N VAL A 181 -14.69 1.56 -8.77
CA VAL A 181 -14.71 1.93 -7.36
C VAL A 181 -14.14 3.32 -7.19
N THR A 182 -14.91 4.20 -6.54
CA THR A 182 -14.45 5.53 -6.11
C THR A 182 -14.07 5.48 -4.64
N PHE A 183 -12.81 5.81 -4.35
CA PHE A 183 -12.25 5.85 -3.00
C PHE A 183 -12.22 7.27 -2.45
N VAL A 184 -12.58 7.45 -1.17
CA VAL A 184 -12.42 8.73 -0.47
C VAL A 184 -11.00 8.92 0.04
N ALA A 185 -10.54 10.19 0.10
CA ALA A 185 -9.15 10.54 0.37
C ALA A 185 -8.61 10.01 1.72
N GLY A 186 -9.45 10.02 2.76
CA GLY A 186 -9.05 9.66 4.13
C GLY A 186 -9.14 8.18 4.47
N TRP A 187 -9.72 7.34 3.60
CA TRP A 187 -9.98 5.96 3.94
C TRP A 187 -8.74 5.07 3.83
N THR A 188 -8.58 4.18 4.81
CA THR A 188 -7.52 3.15 4.86
C THR A 188 -8.11 1.84 5.34
N GLY A 189 -7.44 0.72 5.07
CA GLY A 189 -7.88 -0.61 5.46
C GLY A 189 -8.10 -1.52 4.26
N SER A 190 -8.96 -2.54 4.40
CA SER A 190 -9.27 -3.48 3.32
C SER A 190 -10.74 -3.40 2.92
N THR A 191 -11.01 -3.52 1.63
CA THR A 191 -12.35 -3.69 1.07
C THR A 191 -12.43 -4.93 0.21
N ILE A 192 -13.62 -5.52 0.17
CA ILE A 192 -13.93 -6.65 -0.70
C ILE A 192 -14.91 -6.20 -1.76
N ILE A 193 -14.53 -6.43 -3.01
CA ILE A 193 -15.36 -6.24 -4.19
C ILE A 193 -15.90 -7.61 -4.59
N THR A 194 -17.20 -7.74 -4.72
CA THR A 194 -17.84 -8.97 -5.18
C THR A 194 -18.37 -8.74 -6.59
N ALA A 195 -17.98 -9.59 -7.53
CA ALA A 195 -18.56 -9.70 -8.87
C ALA A 195 -19.55 -10.87 -8.88
N SER A 196 -20.76 -10.65 -9.42
CA SER A 196 -21.82 -11.64 -9.55
C SER A 196 -22.24 -11.76 -11.01
N ALA A 197 -21.95 -12.90 -11.65
CA ALA A 197 -22.30 -13.19 -13.03
C ALA A 197 -23.66 -13.90 -13.09
N ALA A 198 -24.61 -13.27 -13.77
CA ALA A 198 -25.92 -13.83 -14.03
C ALA A 198 -25.90 -14.78 -15.24
N GLY A 199 -26.75 -15.80 -15.22
CA GLY A 199 -26.90 -16.77 -16.32
C GLY A 199 -27.51 -18.08 -15.84
N CYS A 200 -27.53 -19.07 -16.71
CA CYS A 200 -28.06 -20.40 -16.38
C CYS A 200 -27.30 -21.05 -15.22
N ASN A 201 -28.06 -21.60 -14.27
CA ASN A 201 -27.53 -22.20 -13.01
C ASN A 201 -26.72 -21.25 -12.16
N GLY A 202 -26.93 -19.93 -12.31
CA GLY A 202 -26.32 -18.89 -11.51
C GLY A 202 -27.29 -18.24 -10.51
N PRO A 203 -26.83 -17.12 -9.88
CA PRO A 203 -25.57 -16.41 -10.17
C PRO A 203 -24.34 -17.14 -9.63
N ARG A 204 -23.19 -16.89 -10.26
CA ARG A 204 -21.85 -17.27 -9.77
C ARG A 204 -21.11 -16.04 -9.29
N THR A 205 -20.38 -16.15 -8.18
CA THR A 205 -19.69 -15.02 -7.58
C THR A 205 -18.20 -15.26 -7.43
N ALA A 206 -17.43 -14.17 -7.46
CA ALA A 206 -16.02 -14.12 -7.10
C ALA A 206 -15.74 -12.83 -6.32
N THR A 207 -14.65 -12.80 -5.57
CA THR A 207 -14.23 -11.64 -4.78
C THR A 207 -12.83 -11.18 -5.13
N HIS A 208 -12.61 -9.87 -5.03
CA HIS A 208 -11.31 -9.21 -5.10
C HIS A 208 -11.10 -8.37 -3.84
N THR A 209 -9.97 -8.55 -3.15
CA THR A 209 -9.63 -7.79 -1.95
C THR A 209 -8.66 -6.67 -2.29
N VAL A 210 -9.02 -5.44 -1.94
CA VAL A 210 -8.16 -4.26 -2.09
C VAL A 210 -7.67 -3.83 -0.71
N THR A 211 -6.35 -3.72 -0.54
CA THR A 211 -5.73 -3.16 0.68
C THR A 211 -5.26 -1.74 0.41
N ILE A 212 -5.74 -0.79 1.22
CA ILE A 212 -5.37 0.62 1.13
C ILE A 212 -4.34 0.94 2.22
N THR A 213 -3.10 1.19 1.80
CA THR A 213 -1.99 1.52 2.71
C THR A 213 -2.01 3.00 3.05
N PRO A 214 -1.94 3.38 4.34
CA PRO A 214 -1.93 4.77 4.78
C PRO A 214 -0.78 5.57 4.18
N THR A 215 -1.01 6.87 3.97
CA THR A 215 0.02 7.83 3.55
C THR A 215 1.11 7.97 4.61
N VAL A 216 2.37 8.02 4.18
CA VAL A 216 3.50 8.27 5.06
C VAL A 216 3.39 9.64 5.74
N GLY A 217 3.61 9.69 7.05
CA GLY A 217 3.67 10.92 7.83
C GLY A 217 4.92 11.75 7.54
N ASN A 218 4.88 13.05 7.88
CA ASN A 218 6.07 13.89 7.85
C ASN A 218 7.04 13.45 8.97
N PRO A 219 8.31 13.22 8.65
CA PRO A 219 9.28 12.90 9.69
C PRO A 219 9.56 14.12 10.57
N SER A 220 9.85 13.87 11.84
CA SER A 220 10.23 14.88 12.82
C SER A 220 11.30 14.33 13.73
N PHE A 221 12.40 15.10 13.92
CA PHE A 221 13.44 14.76 14.87
C PHE A 221 12.98 14.99 16.31
N ILE A 222 13.26 14.06 17.21
CA ILE A 222 12.90 14.16 18.63
C ILE A 222 13.64 15.33 19.28
N SER A 223 14.87 15.60 18.85
CA SER A 223 15.71 16.74 19.29
C SER A 223 15.33 18.08 18.65
N GLY A 224 14.26 18.13 17.84
CA GLY A 224 13.87 19.33 17.09
C GLY A 224 14.67 19.53 15.81
N ALA A 225 14.63 20.75 15.25
CA ALA A 225 15.27 21.07 13.98
C ALA A 225 16.76 21.44 14.10
N THR A 226 17.22 21.82 15.31
CA THR A 226 18.57 22.29 15.53
C THR A 226 19.14 21.82 16.88
N SER A 227 20.44 21.68 16.95
CA SER A 227 21.16 21.46 18.19
C SER A 227 22.60 22.06 18.10
N THR A 228 23.23 22.18 19.25
CA THR A 228 24.63 22.63 19.35
C THR A 228 25.45 21.62 20.13
N ARG A 229 26.74 21.52 19.80
CA ARG A 229 27.72 20.73 20.57
C ARG A 229 29.10 21.33 20.47
N CYS A 230 29.96 20.98 21.42
CA CYS A 230 31.36 21.28 21.30
C CYS A 230 32.09 20.34 20.32
N GLN A 231 33.13 20.84 19.67
CA GLN A 231 34.06 20.07 18.85
C GLN A 231 34.63 18.88 19.63
N GLY A 232 34.81 17.76 18.95
CA GLY A 232 35.40 16.56 19.54
C GLY A 232 34.83 15.28 18.91
N GLY A 233 35.65 14.24 18.87
CA GLY A 233 35.27 12.93 18.32
C GLY A 233 34.39 12.17 19.28
N ASN A 234 33.16 11.89 18.88
CA ASN A 234 32.22 10.97 19.54
C ASN A 234 31.07 10.60 18.61
N THR A 235 30.26 9.66 19.05
CA THR A 235 29.05 9.28 18.34
C THR A 235 27.81 9.82 19.05
N VAL A 236 26.91 10.46 18.28
CA VAL A 236 25.61 10.97 18.75
C VAL A 236 24.52 10.44 17.85
N THR A 237 23.44 9.90 18.43
CA THR A 237 22.29 9.38 17.67
C THR A 237 21.18 10.43 17.59
N TYR A 238 20.77 10.73 16.35
CA TYR A 238 19.68 11.68 16.06
C TYR A 238 18.48 10.90 15.59
N THR A 239 17.56 10.62 16.52
CA THR A 239 16.35 9.85 16.24
C THR A 239 15.22 10.74 15.74
N ALA A 240 14.44 10.19 14.78
CA ALA A 240 13.25 10.83 14.26
C ALA A 240 12.06 9.85 14.30
N THR A 241 10.87 10.38 14.16
CA THR A 241 9.62 9.60 14.05
C THR A 241 8.82 10.03 12.83
N ALA A 242 8.16 9.07 12.18
CA ALA A 242 7.14 9.33 11.18
C ALA A 242 6.16 8.15 11.17
N THR A 243 4.89 8.41 10.91
CA THR A 243 3.87 7.36 10.83
C THR A 243 3.91 6.64 9.48
N ASN A 244 3.58 5.36 9.45
CA ASN A 244 3.45 4.54 8.25
C ASN A 244 4.68 4.55 7.34
N SER A 245 5.88 4.55 7.92
CA SER A 245 7.13 4.74 7.18
C SER A 245 8.25 3.83 7.64
N VAL A 246 9.20 3.63 6.75
CA VAL A 246 10.56 3.19 7.08
C VAL A 246 11.46 4.42 7.02
N LEU A 247 12.30 4.62 8.05
CA LEU A 247 13.20 5.76 8.15
C LEU A 247 14.60 5.39 7.68
N SER A 248 15.23 6.32 6.96
CA SER A 248 16.65 6.29 6.64
C SER A 248 17.27 7.66 6.83
N TYR A 249 18.57 7.69 7.16
CA TYR A 249 19.30 8.91 7.53
C TYR A 249 20.49 9.13 6.60
N ALA A 250 20.73 10.39 6.29
CA ALA A 250 21.90 10.81 5.51
C ALA A 250 22.55 12.05 6.15
N LEU A 251 23.86 12.21 5.95
CA LEU A 251 24.62 13.37 6.35
C LEU A 251 24.97 14.19 5.11
N ASP A 252 25.05 15.50 5.24
CA ASP A 252 25.44 16.39 4.16
C ASP A 252 26.87 16.13 3.66
N ALA A 253 27.13 16.51 2.41
CA ALA A 253 28.40 16.24 1.75
C ALA A 253 29.63 16.92 2.44
N ALA A 254 29.43 18.12 2.99
CA ALA A 254 30.50 18.84 3.67
C ALA A 254 30.93 18.10 4.95
N SER A 255 29.95 17.62 5.71
CA SER A 255 30.23 16.83 6.91
C SER A 255 30.91 15.49 6.59
N LEU A 256 30.49 14.80 5.51
CA LEU A 256 31.16 13.57 5.05
C LEU A 256 32.58 13.82 4.61
N THR A 257 32.83 14.89 3.85
CA THR A 257 34.20 15.32 3.44
C THR A 257 35.06 15.68 4.64
N GLY A 258 34.46 16.23 5.70
CA GLY A 258 35.10 16.51 6.98
C GLY A 258 35.46 15.29 7.83
N GLY A 259 35.21 14.08 7.32
CA GLY A 259 35.52 12.81 7.98
C GLY A 259 34.45 12.32 8.95
N ASN A 260 33.28 12.95 9.00
CA ASN A 260 32.15 12.44 9.78
C ASN A 260 31.45 11.31 9.03
N THR A 261 30.83 10.40 9.76
CA THR A 261 30.06 9.30 9.20
C THR A 261 28.68 9.19 9.84
N ILE A 262 27.74 8.56 9.15
CA ILE A 262 26.41 8.30 9.69
C ILE A 262 26.01 6.85 9.45
N ASN A 263 25.35 6.25 10.43
CA ASN A 263 24.63 4.99 10.23
C ASN A 263 23.23 5.31 9.67
N ALA A 264 23.02 4.94 8.43
CA ALA A 264 21.77 5.25 7.70
C ALA A 264 20.50 4.62 8.31
N ALA A 265 20.62 3.55 9.08
CA ALA A 265 19.46 2.90 9.71
C ALA A 265 19.11 3.50 11.08
N THR A 266 20.11 3.99 11.83
CA THR A 266 19.92 4.42 13.23
C THR A 266 20.00 5.92 13.43
N GLY A 267 20.55 6.67 12.47
CA GLY A 267 20.83 8.11 12.62
C GLY A 267 22.02 8.40 13.56
N ALA A 268 22.85 7.41 13.87
CA ALA A 268 24.05 7.59 14.67
C ALA A 268 25.15 8.24 13.84
N VAL A 269 25.51 9.48 14.18
CA VAL A 269 26.58 10.25 13.56
C VAL A 269 27.86 10.15 14.41
N THR A 270 28.94 9.66 13.80
CA THR A 270 30.27 9.69 14.40
C THR A 270 31.04 10.90 13.86
N TYR A 271 31.36 11.81 14.75
CA TYR A 271 32.08 13.07 14.42
C TYR A 271 33.57 12.87 14.45
N ALA A 272 34.29 13.45 13.49
CA ALA A 272 35.74 13.59 13.52
C ALA A 272 36.16 14.60 14.59
N ALA A 273 37.27 14.34 15.30
CA ALA A 273 37.72 15.18 16.41
C ALA A 273 38.01 16.64 16.02
N THR A 274 38.43 16.86 14.77
CA THR A 274 38.79 18.18 14.24
C THR A 274 37.61 18.90 13.56
N TRP A 275 36.48 18.24 13.36
CA TRP A 275 35.33 18.82 12.68
C TRP A 275 34.70 19.95 13.50
N ASN A 276 34.47 21.08 12.87
CA ASN A 276 33.71 22.22 13.40
C ASN A 276 32.86 22.85 12.28
N GLY A 277 31.89 23.67 12.64
CA GLY A 277 30.97 24.29 11.69
C GLY A 277 29.56 23.72 11.79
N SER A 278 28.96 23.36 10.67
CA SER A 278 27.58 22.89 10.62
C SER A 278 27.49 21.51 9.97
N SER A 279 26.70 20.62 10.56
CA SER A 279 26.34 19.33 9.97
C SER A 279 24.84 19.26 9.81
N VAL A 280 24.34 18.87 8.61
CA VAL A 280 22.94 18.68 8.34
C VAL A 280 22.62 17.20 8.22
N ILE A 281 21.75 16.70 9.09
CA ILE A 281 21.24 15.34 9.08
C ILE A 281 19.87 15.36 8.43
N THR A 282 19.72 14.65 7.33
CA THR A 282 18.44 14.49 6.65
C THR A 282 17.85 13.12 6.99
N VAL A 283 16.63 13.09 7.51
CA VAL A 283 15.83 11.87 7.63
C VAL A 283 14.86 11.78 6.47
N THR A 284 14.79 10.60 5.86
CA THR A 284 13.84 10.27 4.80
C THR A 284 12.88 9.21 5.30
N ALA A 285 11.58 9.53 5.27
CA ALA A 285 10.49 8.60 5.57
C ALA A 285 9.92 8.06 4.26
N THR A 286 10.12 6.76 4.00
CA THR A 286 9.60 6.06 2.80
C THR A 286 8.32 5.33 3.13
N GLY A 287 7.39 5.34 2.18
CA GLY A 287 6.07 4.71 2.29
C GLY A 287 5.13 5.23 1.22
N CYS A 288 3.83 4.91 1.36
CA CYS A 288 2.81 5.36 0.41
C CYS A 288 2.74 6.89 0.34
N ASN A 289 2.68 7.42 -0.89
CA ASN A 289 2.67 8.86 -1.20
C ASN A 289 3.91 9.62 -0.66
N GLY A 290 5.03 8.92 -0.51
CA GLY A 290 6.33 9.50 -0.17
C GLY A 290 7.34 9.38 -1.31
N PRO A 291 8.62 9.66 -1.05
CA PRO A 291 9.20 9.91 0.28
C PRO A 291 8.92 11.31 0.83
N LYS A 292 9.03 11.46 2.16
CA LYS A 292 9.02 12.75 2.85
C LYS A 292 10.31 12.91 3.66
N THR A 293 10.79 14.14 3.79
CA THR A 293 12.08 14.43 4.43
C THR A 293 11.96 15.51 5.51
N ALA A 294 12.89 15.48 6.46
CA ALA A 294 13.12 16.55 7.40
C ALA A 294 14.62 16.66 7.71
N ASN A 295 15.06 17.85 8.12
CA ASN A 295 16.44 18.13 8.43
C ASN A 295 16.62 18.46 9.92
N HIS A 296 17.77 18.06 10.48
CA HIS A 296 18.27 18.50 11.77
C HIS A 296 19.67 19.09 11.56
N THR A 297 19.86 20.36 11.95
CA THR A 297 21.14 21.05 11.82
C THR A 297 21.88 21.08 13.17
N VAL A 298 23.10 20.56 13.18
CA VAL A 298 23.98 20.57 14.34
C VAL A 298 25.05 21.60 14.13
N THR A 299 25.14 22.60 15.02
CA THR A 299 26.25 23.55 15.05
C THR A 299 27.35 23.03 15.98
N ILE A 300 28.54 22.81 15.43
CA ILE A 300 29.72 22.33 16.17
C ILE A 300 30.61 23.52 16.48
N ILE A 301 30.68 23.89 17.76
CA ILE A 301 31.46 25.03 18.26
C ILE A 301 32.91 24.60 18.46
N PRO A 302 33.91 25.32 17.89
CA PRO A 302 35.30 24.98 18.05
C PRO A 302 35.77 24.98 19.51
N THR A 303 36.73 24.14 19.83
CA THR A 303 37.39 24.11 21.15
C THR A 303 38.06 25.44 21.43
N VAL A 304 37.93 25.94 22.67
CA VAL A 304 38.63 27.13 23.14
C VAL A 304 40.12 26.89 23.15
N GLY A 305 40.88 27.85 22.63
CA GLY A 305 42.34 27.83 22.65
C GLY A 305 42.94 28.29 23.99
N ALA A 306 44.19 27.94 24.22
CA ALA A 306 44.91 28.42 25.38
C ALA A 306 45.11 29.96 25.33
N PRO A 307 44.92 30.66 26.45
CA PRO A 307 45.21 32.09 26.51
C PRO A 307 46.67 32.36 26.19
N ALA A 308 46.88 33.40 25.40
CA ALA A 308 48.27 33.95 25.14
C ALA A 308 48.36 35.37 25.66
N PHE A 309 49.23 35.60 26.63
CA PHE A 309 49.45 36.92 27.14
C PHE A 309 50.20 37.80 26.11
N VAL A 310 49.74 39.02 25.92
CA VAL A 310 50.39 39.99 25.01
C VAL A 310 51.90 40.26 25.38
N LEU A 311 52.21 40.23 26.66
CA LEU A 311 53.57 40.37 27.19
C LEU A 311 54.37 39.05 27.22
N GLY A 312 53.85 37.96 26.62
CA GLY A 312 54.44 36.62 26.64
C GLY A 312 54.28 35.94 27.98
N THR A 313 55.15 34.98 28.30
CA THR A 313 55.05 34.15 29.51
C THR A 313 55.72 34.76 30.76
N THR A 314 56.62 35.74 30.56
CA THR A 314 57.37 36.38 31.66
C THR A 314 57.57 37.86 31.44
N SER A 315 57.66 38.62 32.49
CA SER A 315 58.11 40.02 32.48
C SER A 315 58.81 40.38 33.77
N THR A 316 59.56 41.52 33.74
CA THR A 316 60.23 42.06 34.93
C THR A 316 59.78 43.50 35.13
N ARG A 317 59.71 43.93 36.39
CA ARG A 317 59.50 45.33 36.76
C ARG A 317 60.24 45.67 38.02
N CYS A 318 60.56 46.97 38.19
CA CYS A 318 61.07 47.47 39.45
C CYS A 318 59.97 47.56 40.50
N GLN A 319 60.31 47.34 41.75
CA GLN A 319 59.43 47.52 42.88
C GLN A 319 58.85 48.95 42.90
N ALA A 320 57.49 48.99 42.82
CA ALA A 320 56.73 50.22 42.94
C ALA A 320 55.20 49.84 43.02
N GLY A 321 54.48 50.68 43.78
CA GLY A 321 52.96 50.57 43.68
C GLY A 321 52.46 51.06 42.34
N GLY A 322 51.23 50.64 42.02
CA GLY A 322 50.50 51.11 40.81
C GLY A 322 49.82 50.03 40.06
N LEU A 323 49.14 50.44 38.99
CA LEU A 323 48.32 49.58 38.11
C LEU A 323 49.09 49.14 36.86
N VAL A 324 49.11 47.87 36.58
CA VAL A 324 49.70 47.30 35.36
C VAL A 324 48.68 46.30 34.72
N SER A 325 48.39 46.45 33.45
CA SER A 325 47.49 45.58 32.73
C SER A 325 48.26 44.43 32.07
N TYR A 326 47.77 43.21 32.30
CA TYR A 326 48.24 41.95 31.69
C TYR A 326 47.12 41.33 30.88
N SER A 327 46.96 41.80 29.66
CA SER A 327 45.90 41.27 28.76
C SER A 327 46.35 39.98 28.09
N ALA A 328 45.40 39.08 27.85
CA ALA A 328 45.56 37.85 27.07
C ALA A 328 44.46 37.73 26.02
N THR A 329 44.74 36.99 24.96
CA THR A 329 43.79 36.61 23.94
C THR A 329 43.71 35.10 23.86
N ALA A 330 42.51 34.55 23.53
CA ALA A 330 42.36 33.14 23.29
C ALA A 330 41.38 32.94 22.11
N THR A 331 41.68 32.01 21.22
CA THR A 331 40.81 31.66 20.11
C THR A 331 39.56 30.98 20.62
N ASN A 332 38.40 31.22 19.98
CA ASN A 332 37.12 30.60 20.30
C ASN A 332 36.69 30.75 21.78
N SER A 333 37.21 31.76 22.49
CA SER A 333 36.81 32.04 23.86
C SER A 333 35.54 32.90 23.91
N THR A 334 34.71 32.64 24.88
CA THR A 334 33.54 33.48 25.21
C THR A 334 33.84 34.56 26.20
N SER A 335 34.88 34.34 27.06
CA SER A 335 35.43 35.32 28.01
C SER A 335 36.77 34.87 28.49
N ILE A 336 37.57 35.81 29.01
CA ILE A 336 38.80 35.55 29.73
C ILE A 336 38.69 36.17 31.11
N SER A 337 38.99 35.39 32.14
CA SER A 337 39.10 35.87 33.51
C SER A 337 40.53 35.74 34.03
N TYR A 338 40.86 36.56 34.99
CA TYR A 338 42.23 36.65 35.54
C TYR A 338 42.21 36.44 37.03
N SER A 339 43.27 35.80 37.55
CA SER A 339 43.51 35.64 38.96
C SER A 339 45.02 35.79 39.31
N LEU A 340 45.36 36.17 40.54
CA LEU A 340 46.70 36.16 41.12
C LEU A 340 46.93 34.85 41.86
N ASP A 341 48.25 34.52 42.00
CA ASP A 341 48.67 33.51 42.96
C ASP A 341 48.36 33.93 44.39
N ALA A 342 48.31 32.97 45.32
CA ALA A 342 47.96 33.21 46.71
C ALA A 342 49.00 34.09 47.43
N ALA A 343 50.29 33.97 47.13
CA ALA A 343 51.33 34.74 47.77
C ALA A 343 51.28 36.25 47.43
N SER A 344 51.01 36.52 46.11
CA SER A 344 50.79 37.88 45.63
C SER A 344 49.56 38.53 46.23
N ALA A 345 48.45 37.76 46.31
CA ALA A 345 47.18 38.23 46.86
C ALA A 345 47.29 38.49 48.38
N THR A 346 47.97 37.62 49.15
CA THR A 346 48.18 37.76 50.59
C THR A 346 49.10 38.98 50.90
N ALA A 347 50.00 39.31 49.97
CA ALA A 347 50.85 40.53 50.09
C ALA A 347 50.08 41.84 49.82
N GLY A 348 48.78 41.77 49.60
CA GLY A 348 47.92 42.92 49.37
C GLY A 348 47.80 43.38 47.90
N ASN A 349 48.41 42.65 46.96
CA ASN A 349 48.20 42.92 45.56
C ASN A 349 46.80 42.43 45.15
N SER A 350 46.16 43.09 44.23
CA SER A 350 44.86 42.70 43.70
C SER A 350 44.83 42.73 42.17
N ILE A 351 43.91 41.97 41.57
CA ILE A 351 43.71 41.94 40.13
C ILE A 351 42.24 42.17 39.78
N ASN A 352 42.02 42.97 38.78
CA ASN A 352 40.69 43.02 38.16
C ASN A 352 40.53 41.76 37.30
N SER A 353 39.59 40.92 37.73
CA SER A 353 39.34 39.60 37.12
C SER A 353 38.82 39.64 35.64
N THR A 354 38.37 40.82 35.20
CA THR A 354 37.89 40.99 33.81
C THR A 354 38.95 41.60 32.89
N THR A 355 39.73 42.56 33.42
CA THR A 355 40.68 43.31 32.59
C THR A 355 42.10 42.81 32.70
N GLY A 356 42.46 42.02 33.73
CA GLY A 356 43.83 41.59 34.03
C GLY A 356 44.70 42.70 34.56
N THR A 357 44.12 43.82 35.02
CA THR A 357 44.82 44.90 35.60
C THR A 357 45.19 44.57 37.05
N VAL A 358 46.47 44.49 37.34
CA VAL A 358 47.01 44.23 38.68
C VAL A 358 47.37 45.56 39.39
N ALA A 359 46.84 45.73 40.59
CA ALA A 359 47.24 46.78 41.51
C ALA A 359 48.34 46.24 42.46
N TYR A 360 49.56 46.70 42.29
CA TYR A 360 50.67 46.29 43.12
C TYR A 360 50.83 47.20 44.36
N THR A 361 51.10 46.60 45.49
CA THR A 361 51.58 47.36 46.69
C THR A 361 52.97 47.82 46.51
N ALA A 362 53.32 49.00 47.06
CA ALA A 362 54.68 49.63 46.94
C ALA A 362 55.80 48.77 47.56
N ALA A 363 55.48 47.97 48.57
CA ALA A 363 56.46 47.15 49.28
C ALA A 363 56.70 45.78 48.65
N TRP A 364 55.88 45.36 47.66
CA TRP A 364 55.98 44.03 47.11
C TRP A 364 57.21 43.79 46.24
N THR A 365 57.97 42.73 46.58
CA THR A 365 59.09 42.22 45.79
C THR A 365 58.94 40.69 45.62
N GLY A 366 59.63 40.15 44.62
CA GLY A 366 59.57 38.72 44.36
C GLY A 366 58.77 38.37 43.08
N THR A 367 58.03 37.27 43.09
CA THR A 367 57.40 36.78 41.91
C THR A 367 55.84 36.85 42.04
N THR A 368 55.15 37.39 41.03
CA THR A 368 53.70 37.36 40.89
C THR A 368 53.35 36.48 39.73
N ILE A 369 52.45 35.49 39.94
CA ILE A 369 51.93 34.66 38.89
C ILE A 369 50.48 35.08 38.59
N ILE A 370 50.25 35.52 37.36
CA ILE A 370 48.95 35.89 36.84
C ILE A 370 48.42 34.73 35.99
N THR A 371 47.29 34.19 36.35
CA THR A 371 46.61 33.13 35.58
C THR A 371 45.47 33.74 34.78
N ALA A 372 45.50 33.58 33.46
CA ALA A 372 44.36 33.83 32.55
C ALA A 372 43.62 32.53 32.32
N SER A 373 42.28 32.55 32.43
CA SER A 373 41.37 31.41 32.20
C SER A 373 40.38 31.78 31.11
N ALA A 374 40.51 31.12 29.96
CA ALA A 374 39.62 31.31 28.79
C ALA A 374 38.43 30.32 28.85
N ALA A 375 37.23 30.86 28.96
CA ALA A 375 35.99 30.07 28.89
C ALA A 375 35.60 29.82 27.44
N GLY A 376 34.98 28.67 27.18
CA GLY A 376 34.49 28.26 25.86
C GLY A 376 34.25 26.75 25.80
N CYS A 377 33.96 26.23 24.60
CA CYS A 377 33.78 24.81 24.41
C CYS A 377 34.99 24.00 24.80
N ASN A 378 34.80 22.95 25.58
CA ASN A 378 35.84 22.07 26.17
C ASN A 378 36.81 22.79 27.10
N GLY A 379 36.42 23.97 27.61
CA GLY A 379 37.21 24.72 28.59
C GLY A 379 36.64 24.61 30.01
N PRO A 380 37.17 25.42 30.95
CA PRO A 380 38.15 26.48 30.69
C PRO A 380 39.56 25.97 30.44
N VAL A 381 40.34 26.73 29.63
CA VAL A 381 41.78 26.51 29.42
C VAL A 381 42.54 27.66 30.03
N THR A 382 43.66 27.36 30.71
CA THR A 382 44.46 28.37 31.47
C THR A 382 45.85 28.52 30.90
N ALA A 383 46.41 29.73 31.08
CA ALA A 383 47.82 30.02 30.89
C ALA A 383 48.31 30.99 31.98
N THR A 384 49.56 30.99 32.23
CA THR A 384 50.22 31.86 33.28
C THR A 384 51.22 32.86 32.70
N HIS A 385 51.31 34.03 33.32
CA HIS A 385 52.30 35.02 33.09
C HIS A 385 53.04 35.28 34.43
N THR A 386 54.33 35.13 34.44
CA THR A 386 55.17 35.35 35.64
C THR A 386 55.81 36.71 35.59
N VAL A 387 55.58 37.52 36.60
CA VAL A 387 56.15 38.84 36.74
C VAL A 387 57.23 38.77 37.87
N THR A 388 58.48 39.04 37.54
CA THR A 388 59.58 39.23 38.55
C THR A 388 59.70 40.69 38.96
N ILE A 389 59.48 40.95 40.23
CA ILE A 389 59.58 42.32 40.81
C ILE A 389 60.87 42.48 41.59
N THR A 390 61.75 43.25 41.01
CA THR A 390 63.10 43.49 41.60
C THR A 390 63.09 44.66 42.60
N PRO A 391 63.74 44.52 43.77
CA PRO A 391 63.80 45.59 44.71
C PRO A 391 64.43 46.87 44.11
N ILE A 392 64.05 48.04 44.62
CA ILE A 392 64.72 49.30 44.31
C ILE A 392 66.08 49.25 44.87
N VAL A 393 67.03 49.76 44.12
CA VAL A 393 68.42 49.95 44.64
C VAL A 393 68.43 51.04 45.70
N GLY A 394 69.03 50.72 46.84
CA GLY A 394 69.24 51.70 47.87
C GLY A 394 70.27 52.79 47.45
N THR A 395 70.11 53.92 48.02
CA THR A 395 71.13 54.98 47.82
C THR A 395 72.49 54.51 48.33
N PRO A 396 73.52 54.51 47.48
CA PRO A 396 74.80 54.12 47.92
C PRO A 396 75.28 55.06 49.09
N VAL A 397 75.77 54.44 50.16
CA VAL A 397 76.35 55.19 51.29
C VAL A 397 77.85 54.97 51.28
N PHE A 398 78.60 56.07 51.25
CA PHE A 398 80.02 56.00 51.39
C PHE A 398 80.38 55.69 52.84
N THR A 399 81.05 54.61 53.08
CA THR A 399 81.51 54.20 54.43
C THR A 399 82.44 55.20 55.07
N GLY A 400 83.05 56.12 54.31
CA GLY A 400 83.89 57.19 54.76
C GLY A 400 83.22 58.54 55.01
N GLY A 401 81.84 58.60 54.97
CA GLY A 401 81.08 59.85 55.06
C GLY A 401 80.98 60.58 53.73
N ALA A 402 80.09 61.63 53.68
CA ALA A 402 79.82 62.43 52.48
C ALA A 402 81.02 63.34 52.05
N THR A 403 81.97 63.53 52.89
CA THR A 403 83.15 64.34 52.62
C THR A 403 84.42 63.68 53.20
N SER A 404 85.45 63.61 52.43
CA SER A 404 86.77 63.23 52.91
C SER A 404 87.78 64.33 52.55
N ILE A 405 88.59 64.68 53.50
CA ILE A 405 89.67 65.61 53.28
C ILE A 405 90.95 64.80 53.23
N ARG A 406 91.75 65.00 52.18
CA ARG A 406 93.13 64.49 52.10
C ARG A 406 94.11 65.67 52.14
N CYS A 407 95.16 65.54 52.96
CA CYS A 407 96.34 66.44 52.89
C CYS A 407 97.27 65.98 51.80
#